data_5a1c95b95a637db6f4c99cc827aacbb9
#
_entry.id   5a1c95b95a637db6f4c99cc827aacbb9
#
_cell.length_a   1.000
_cell.length_b   1.000
_cell.length_c   1.000
_cell.angle_alpha   90.00
_cell.angle_beta   90.00
_cell.angle_gamma   90.00
#
_symmetry.space_group_name_H-M   'P 1'
#
loop_
_entity.id
_entity.type
_entity.pdbx_description
1 polymer ?
#
loop_
_entity_poly.entity_id
_entity_poly.type
_entity_poly.pdbx_seq_one_letter_code
_entity_poly.pdbx_strand_id
1 'polypeptide(L)'
;MLAGEEGGRSGVHEHPEVWVHRGRLTFTDPGVEAVTIAGFVLPGLVDVHCHIGLGEHGPVDQERALAQAGADLHAGTLLVRDAGSPSDTRWLEGRTDSPRILRAGHHLARPKRYLRYYARELEEVAELPAAMAEEADRGDGWVKIVGDWIDRSRGADSVLEPLWPLEQVRAGVAAAHARGARVTVHTFETETSRQMLDAGVDCIEHGTGMTPTQIEQAAAAGIPVVPTLLQIARFDAIADQGQRKYPRYAAQMRRMHRRRYQQVRDLHEAGVPLLLGTDAGGTIEHGLIAHEAAELVRAGVPAGEVVAAASWRAREYLGVSGIAEGAVADVVVYADDPRTDIRALGHPGAVFRAGVRVR
;
A
#
# COMPACT_ATOMS: atom_id res chain seq x y z
N MET A 1 3.50 23.02 12.02
CA MET A 1 2.52 22.01 12.52
C MET A 1 3.13 20.65 12.29
N LEU A 2 3.19 19.83 13.31
CA LEU A 2 3.80 18.50 13.28
C LEU A 2 2.72 17.46 13.53
N ALA A 3 2.77 16.34 12.81
CA ALA A 3 1.96 15.18 13.13
C ALA A 3 2.86 14.11 13.80
N GLY A 4 2.54 13.74 15.03
CA GLY A 4 3.31 12.79 15.82
C GLY A 4 2.48 12.19 16.94
N GLU A 5 3.05 11.26 17.67
CA GLU A 5 2.42 10.61 18.82
C GLU A 5 2.63 11.44 20.10
N GLU A 6 1.53 11.72 20.82
CA GLU A 6 1.59 12.11 22.22
C GLU A 6 0.60 11.23 23.01
N GLY A 7 1.10 10.52 24.01
CA GLY A 7 0.27 9.71 24.90
C GLY A 7 -0.46 8.53 24.24
N GLY A 8 0.10 7.94 23.17
CA GLY A 8 -0.44 6.75 22.48
C GLY A 8 -1.63 7.03 21.56
N ARG A 9 -1.82 8.26 21.13
CA ARG A 9 -2.76 8.62 20.05
C ARG A 9 -2.05 9.39 18.98
N SER A 10 -2.14 8.93 17.73
CA SER A 10 -1.70 9.72 16.58
C SER A 10 -2.51 11.00 16.51
N GLY A 11 -1.82 12.12 16.38
CA GLY A 11 -2.44 13.43 16.39
C GLY A 11 -1.63 14.49 15.66
N VAL A 12 -2.24 15.63 15.53
CA VAL A 12 -1.57 16.84 15.03
C VAL A 12 -1.09 17.63 16.22
N HIS A 13 0.24 17.83 16.32
CA HIS A 13 0.85 18.65 17.32
C HIS A 13 1.31 19.98 16.74
N GLU A 14 1.07 21.05 17.45
CA GLU A 14 1.63 22.37 17.13
C GLU A 14 2.92 22.55 17.92
N HIS A 15 4.04 22.14 17.30
CA HIS A 15 5.37 22.52 17.76
C HIS A 15 5.90 23.64 16.88
N PRO A 16 6.48 24.69 17.46
CA PRO A 16 7.06 25.77 16.68
C PRO A 16 8.25 25.28 15.83
N GLU A 17 9.00 24.31 16.34
CA GLU A 17 10.22 23.81 15.70
C GLU A 17 10.42 22.31 15.96
N VAL A 18 11.02 21.63 14.98
CA VAL A 18 11.64 20.30 15.13
C VAL A 18 13.00 20.33 14.50
N TRP A 19 13.97 19.78 15.19
CA TRP A 19 15.36 19.74 14.77
C TRP A 19 15.72 18.38 14.18
N VAL A 20 16.56 18.40 13.15
CA VAL A 20 17.22 17.20 12.62
C VAL A 20 18.68 17.25 13.08
N HIS A 21 19.04 16.37 14.00
CA HIS A 21 20.40 16.28 14.52
C HIS A 21 20.93 14.84 14.45
N ARG A 22 22.07 14.64 13.78
CA ARG A 22 22.71 13.31 13.61
C ARG A 22 21.74 12.24 13.06
N GLY A 23 20.89 12.61 12.10
CA GLY A 23 19.95 11.71 11.46
C GLY A 23 18.67 11.42 12.26
N ARG A 24 18.47 12.09 13.40
CA ARG A 24 17.31 11.90 14.27
C ARG A 24 16.57 13.21 14.51
N LEU A 25 15.30 13.08 14.88
CA LEU A 25 14.46 14.21 15.29
C LEU A 25 14.66 14.53 16.76
N THR A 26 14.63 15.82 17.11
CA THR A 26 14.56 16.29 18.50
C THR A 26 13.73 17.56 18.58
N PHE A 27 12.99 17.75 19.68
CA PHE A 27 12.22 18.95 19.97
C PHE A 27 13.02 19.93 20.86
N THR A 28 14.23 19.55 21.27
CA THR A 28 15.14 20.37 22.03
C THR A 28 16.22 20.95 21.12
N ASP A 29 16.45 22.26 21.20
CA ASP A 29 17.53 22.90 20.46
C ASP A 29 18.87 22.21 20.75
N PRO A 30 19.53 21.61 19.75
CA PRO A 30 20.81 20.90 19.94
C PRO A 30 22.01 21.85 20.16
N GLY A 31 21.78 23.18 20.14
CA GLY A 31 22.82 24.17 20.36
C GLY A 31 23.88 24.25 19.25
N VAL A 32 23.52 23.89 18.02
CA VAL A 32 24.41 23.92 16.85
C VAL A 32 23.86 24.87 15.79
N GLU A 33 24.76 25.38 14.94
CA GLU A 33 24.33 26.16 13.79
C GLU A 33 23.45 25.29 12.86
N ALA A 34 22.28 25.80 12.47
CA ALA A 34 21.32 25.08 11.67
C ALA A 34 20.69 25.96 10.58
N VAL A 35 20.25 25.33 9.50
CA VAL A 35 19.44 25.96 8.47
C VAL A 35 17.98 25.73 8.80
N THR A 36 17.19 26.83 8.89
CA THR A 36 15.76 26.76 9.13
C THR A 36 15.00 26.64 7.81
N ILE A 37 14.07 25.70 7.74
CA ILE A 37 13.12 25.52 6.63
C ILE A 37 11.72 25.71 7.20
N ALA A 38 11.02 26.75 6.74
CA ALA A 38 9.64 27.02 7.15
C ALA A 38 8.66 26.18 6.34
N GLY A 39 7.60 25.68 6.99
CA GLY A 39 6.54 24.93 6.31
C GLY A 39 5.78 23.98 7.22
N PHE A 40 4.93 23.18 6.61
CA PHE A 40 4.17 22.11 7.25
C PHE A 40 4.97 20.81 7.19
N VAL A 41 5.39 20.32 8.35
CA VAL A 41 6.21 19.11 8.45
C VAL A 41 5.31 17.91 8.68
N LEU A 42 5.45 16.89 7.83
CA LEU A 42 4.82 15.58 8.00
C LEU A 42 5.88 14.50 8.20
N PRO A 43 5.56 13.40 8.92
CA PRO A 43 6.32 12.17 8.77
C PRO A 43 6.34 11.82 7.29
N GLY A 44 7.44 11.30 6.78
CA GLY A 44 7.53 10.88 5.39
C GLY A 44 6.33 10.04 4.99
N LEU A 45 5.82 10.28 3.79
CA LEU A 45 4.65 9.57 3.27
C LEU A 45 4.91 8.06 3.21
N VAL A 46 3.83 7.31 3.20
CA VAL A 46 3.84 5.85 3.15
C VAL A 46 3.04 5.38 1.96
N ASP A 47 3.63 4.54 1.12
CA ASP A 47 2.92 3.74 0.14
C ASP A 47 2.79 2.31 0.68
N VAL A 48 1.57 1.91 1.07
CA VAL A 48 1.35 0.58 1.64
C VAL A 48 1.08 -0.49 0.60
N HIS A 49 1.08 -0.15 -0.68
CA HIS A 49 0.90 -1.07 -1.78
C HIS A 49 1.65 -0.60 -3.01
N CYS A 50 2.89 -1.00 -3.13
CA CYS A 50 3.64 -0.88 -4.38
C CYS A 50 4.61 -2.06 -4.52
N HIS A 51 5.33 -2.12 -5.64
CA HIS A 51 6.14 -3.27 -6.05
C HIS A 51 7.47 -2.79 -6.64
N ILE A 52 8.45 -2.48 -5.77
CA ILE A 52 9.79 -2.09 -6.22
C ILE A 52 10.50 -3.32 -6.81
N GLY A 53 11.09 -3.15 -7.98
CA GLY A 53 11.73 -4.25 -8.71
C GLY A 53 10.81 -5.00 -9.67
N LEU A 54 9.56 -4.52 -9.83
CA LEU A 54 8.59 -5.07 -10.76
C LEU A 54 8.35 -4.11 -11.93
N GLY A 55 8.42 -4.61 -13.15
CA GLY A 55 8.06 -3.90 -14.38
C GLY A 55 6.94 -4.62 -15.13
N GLU A 56 6.51 -4.06 -16.26
CA GLU A 56 5.39 -4.59 -17.07
C GLU A 56 5.55 -6.05 -17.48
N HIS A 57 6.80 -6.53 -17.61
CA HIS A 57 7.13 -7.88 -18.09
C HIS A 57 7.73 -8.79 -17.02
N GLY A 58 7.60 -8.42 -15.74
CA GLY A 58 8.15 -9.16 -14.61
C GLY A 58 9.30 -8.42 -13.91
N PRO A 59 10.29 -9.14 -13.35
CA PRO A 59 11.39 -8.53 -12.60
C PRO A 59 12.20 -7.56 -13.46
N VAL A 60 12.68 -6.48 -12.84
CA VAL A 60 13.60 -5.53 -13.48
C VAL A 60 15.00 -5.63 -12.86
N ASP A 61 16.00 -5.06 -13.53
CA ASP A 61 17.35 -4.97 -12.98
C ASP A 61 17.47 -4.00 -11.81
N GLN A 62 18.64 -4.00 -11.17
CA GLN A 62 18.87 -3.16 -9.98
C GLN A 62 18.87 -1.66 -10.31
N GLU A 63 19.32 -1.25 -11.48
CA GLU A 63 19.33 0.14 -11.90
C GLU A 63 17.89 0.67 -12.01
N ARG A 64 17.01 -0.07 -12.65
CA ARG A 64 15.59 0.29 -12.77
C ARG A 64 14.86 0.21 -11.43
N ALA A 65 15.16 -0.78 -10.59
CA ALA A 65 14.59 -0.88 -9.25
C ALA A 65 15.01 0.31 -8.37
N LEU A 66 16.28 0.77 -8.47
CA LEU A 66 16.73 1.98 -7.78
C LEU A 66 16.04 3.23 -8.31
N ALA A 67 15.84 3.34 -9.62
CA ALA A 67 15.11 4.45 -10.23
C ALA A 67 13.65 4.50 -9.75
N GLN A 68 12.97 3.34 -9.63
CA GLN A 68 11.63 3.22 -9.05
C GLN A 68 11.61 3.71 -7.60
N ALA A 69 12.51 3.20 -6.76
CA ALA A 69 12.64 3.61 -5.37
C ALA A 69 12.96 5.11 -5.23
N GLY A 70 13.81 5.65 -6.11
CA GLY A 70 14.15 7.07 -6.17
C GLY A 70 12.96 7.95 -6.57
N ALA A 71 12.09 7.50 -7.47
CA ALA A 71 10.88 8.21 -7.84
C ALA A 71 9.93 8.35 -6.63
N ASP A 72 9.72 7.28 -5.88
CA ASP A 72 8.93 7.29 -4.64
C ASP A 72 9.56 8.24 -3.60
N LEU A 73 10.87 8.12 -3.38
CA LEU A 73 11.62 8.97 -2.45
C LEU A 73 11.45 10.46 -2.76
N HIS A 74 11.63 10.86 -4.03
CA HIS A 74 11.52 12.25 -4.45
C HIS A 74 10.08 12.79 -4.40
N ALA A 75 9.09 11.91 -4.46
CA ALA A 75 7.68 12.24 -4.22
C ALA A 75 7.34 12.39 -2.72
N GLY A 76 8.31 12.15 -1.82
CA GLY A 76 8.11 12.23 -0.37
C GLY A 76 7.69 10.92 0.28
N THR A 77 7.61 9.82 -0.46
CA THR A 77 7.37 8.47 0.09
C THR A 77 8.66 7.95 0.71
N LEU A 78 8.70 7.89 2.04
CA LEU A 78 9.91 7.49 2.79
C LEU A 78 9.77 6.12 3.44
N LEU A 79 8.59 5.53 3.39
CA LEU A 79 8.29 4.18 3.81
C LEU A 79 7.40 3.50 2.78
N VAL A 80 7.76 2.29 2.41
CA VAL A 80 7.01 1.46 1.48
C VAL A 80 6.72 0.12 2.15
N ARG A 81 5.48 -0.35 2.11
CA ARG A 81 5.20 -1.77 2.21
C ARG A 81 5.14 -2.34 0.80
N ASP A 82 6.19 -3.03 0.41
CA ASP A 82 6.23 -3.77 -0.85
C ASP A 82 5.27 -4.96 -0.74
N ALA A 83 4.19 -4.91 -1.53
CA ALA A 83 3.12 -5.89 -1.52
C ALA A 83 3.47 -7.14 -2.34
N GLY A 84 4.74 -7.49 -2.39
CA GLY A 84 5.33 -8.63 -3.08
C GLY A 84 6.04 -8.20 -4.36
N SER A 85 7.24 -8.72 -4.56
CA SER A 85 8.04 -8.49 -5.75
C SER A 85 8.74 -9.79 -6.17
N PRO A 86 8.90 -10.05 -7.48
CA PRO A 86 9.74 -11.16 -7.94
C PRO A 86 11.24 -10.87 -7.77
N SER A 87 11.61 -9.63 -7.46
CA SER A 87 13.00 -9.19 -7.28
C SER A 87 13.37 -9.10 -5.80
N ASP A 88 14.56 -9.57 -5.43
CA ASP A 88 15.12 -9.30 -4.11
C ASP A 88 15.64 -7.87 -4.03
N THR A 89 14.99 -7.04 -3.21
CA THR A 89 15.32 -5.62 -3.00
C THR A 89 16.10 -5.36 -1.71
N ARG A 90 16.62 -6.38 -1.00
CA ARG A 90 17.37 -6.23 0.26
C ARG A 90 18.64 -5.37 0.11
N TRP A 91 19.24 -5.35 -1.08
CA TRP A 91 20.38 -4.50 -1.38
C TRP A 91 20.08 -2.99 -1.29
N LEU A 92 18.80 -2.59 -1.24
CA LEU A 92 18.36 -1.21 -0.99
C LEU A 92 18.35 -0.85 0.50
N GLU A 93 18.52 -1.81 1.39
CA GLU A 93 18.46 -1.56 2.82
C GLU A 93 19.58 -0.63 3.31
N GLY A 94 19.24 0.31 4.20
CA GLY A 94 20.19 1.29 4.75
C GLY A 94 20.60 2.42 3.81
N ARG A 95 20.14 2.42 2.56
CA ARG A 95 20.41 3.51 1.60
C ARG A 95 19.60 4.76 1.92
N THR A 96 20.18 5.93 1.62
CA THR A 96 19.49 7.23 1.76
C THR A 96 18.87 7.72 0.44
N ASP A 97 19.18 7.08 -0.68
CA ASP A 97 18.60 7.31 -2.00
C ASP A 97 17.43 6.36 -2.33
N SER A 98 16.88 5.72 -1.30
CA SER A 98 15.73 4.82 -1.36
C SER A 98 14.86 5.01 -0.11
N PRO A 99 13.51 4.85 -0.18
CA PRO A 99 12.67 4.74 0.99
C PRO A 99 13.06 3.50 1.83
N ARG A 100 12.62 3.46 3.09
CA ARG A 100 12.60 2.21 3.84
C ARG A 100 11.56 1.28 3.23
N ILE A 101 11.91 0.00 3.06
CA ILE A 101 11.03 -1.00 2.45
C ILE A 101 10.72 -2.09 3.48
N LEU A 102 9.43 -2.39 3.65
CA LEU A 102 8.93 -3.57 4.38
C LEU A 102 8.36 -4.54 3.33
N ARG A 103 8.99 -5.69 3.18
CA ARG A 103 8.74 -6.64 2.10
C ARG A 103 7.75 -7.72 2.50
N ALA A 104 6.83 -8.06 1.60
CA ALA A 104 5.92 -9.20 1.76
C ALA A 104 6.44 -10.49 1.07
N GLY A 105 7.71 -10.51 0.64
CA GLY A 105 8.25 -11.62 -0.14
C GLY A 105 7.70 -11.66 -1.58
N HIS A 106 7.41 -12.84 -2.09
CA HIS A 106 6.77 -13.02 -3.38
C HIS A 106 5.24 -13.02 -3.24
N HIS A 107 4.53 -12.53 -4.26
CA HIS A 107 3.10 -12.85 -4.36
C HIS A 107 2.92 -14.36 -4.48
N LEU A 108 1.92 -14.94 -3.83
CA LEU A 108 1.53 -16.33 -4.02
C LEU A 108 0.28 -16.40 -4.90
N ALA A 109 0.34 -17.13 -5.99
CA ALA A 109 -0.76 -17.30 -6.94
C ALA A 109 -0.83 -18.73 -7.48
N ARG A 110 -1.92 -19.02 -8.21
CA ARG A 110 -2.07 -20.28 -8.97
C ARG A 110 -1.48 -20.13 -10.37
N PRO A 111 -0.98 -21.21 -10.99
CA PRO A 111 -0.46 -21.18 -12.34
C PRO A 111 -1.47 -20.60 -13.34
N LYS A 112 -1.03 -19.68 -14.19
CA LYS A 112 -1.87 -19.00 -15.19
C LYS A 112 -3.04 -18.18 -14.62
N ARG A 113 -3.11 -18.02 -13.31
CA ARG A 113 -4.16 -17.29 -12.58
C ARG A 113 -3.59 -16.02 -11.93
N TYR A 114 -2.61 -15.39 -12.56
CA TYR A 114 -2.09 -14.05 -12.30
C TYR A 114 -1.29 -13.53 -13.50
N LEU A 115 -0.62 -12.39 -13.33
CA LEU A 115 0.31 -11.85 -14.32
C LEU A 115 1.57 -12.73 -14.41
N ARG A 116 2.08 -12.94 -15.63
CA ARG A 116 3.25 -13.78 -15.84
C ARG A 116 4.49 -13.17 -15.20
N TYR A 117 5.30 -14.00 -14.55
CA TYR A 117 6.57 -13.63 -13.92
C TYR A 117 6.43 -12.68 -12.71
N TYR A 118 5.21 -12.45 -12.21
CA TYR A 118 4.97 -11.62 -11.04
C TYR A 118 4.98 -12.43 -9.75
N ALA A 119 4.35 -13.61 -9.77
CA ALA A 119 4.10 -14.42 -8.59
C ALA A 119 4.93 -15.69 -8.56
N ARG A 120 5.14 -16.21 -7.34
CA ARG A 120 5.45 -17.62 -7.11
C ARG A 120 4.17 -18.43 -7.33
N GLU A 121 4.17 -19.28 -8.33
CA GLU A 121 3.03 -20.10 -8.69
C GLU A 121 3.05 -21.42 -7.88
N LEU A 122 1.91 -21.77 -7.26
CA LEU A 122 1.71 -23.00 -6.51
C LEU A 122 0.80 -23.95 -7.31
N GLU A 123 1.32 -25.14 -7.69
CA GLU A 123 0.58 -26.10 -8.50
C GLU A 123 -0.59 -26.71 -7.73
N GLU A 124 -0.41 -27.00 -6.45
CA GLU A 124 -1.43 -27.58 -5.60
C GLU A 124 -1.93 -26.57 -4.56
N VAL A 125 -3.25 -26.51 -4.34
CA VAL A 125 -3.84 -25.57 -3.36
C VAL A 125 -3.39 -25.89 -1.93
N ALA A 126 -3.04 -27.16 -1.65
CA ALA A 126 -2.55 -27.61 -0.35
C ALA A 126 -1.16 -27.07 0.01
N GLU A 127 -0.41 -26.53 -0.96
CA GLU A 127 0.90 -25.93 -0.74
C GLU A 127 0.80 -24.54 -0.07
N LEU A 128 -0.37 -23.89 -0.13
CA LEU A 128 -0.52 -22.49 0.31
C LEU A 128 -0.05 -22.26 1.75
N PRO A 129 -0.41 -23.05 2.77
CA PRO A 129 0.03 -22.79 4.13
C PRO A 129 1.55 -22.86 4.32
N ALA A 130 2.21 -23.83 3.68
CA ALA A 130 3.65 -23.97 3.73
C ALA A 130 4.34 -22.81 3.00
N ALA A 131 3.86 -22.43 1.81
CA ALA A 131 4.40 -21.32 1.05
C ALA A 131 4.23 -19.98 1.78
N MET A 132 3.08 -19.75 2.44
CA MET A 132 2.86 -18.54 3.26
C MET A 132 3.83 -18.50 4.45
N ALA A 133 4.11 -19.64 5.07
CA ALA A 133 5.11 -19.74 6.13
C ALA A 133 6.53 -19.39 5.62
N GLU A 134 6.91 -19.89 4.46
CA GLU A 134 8.20 -19.62 3.83
C GLU A 134 8.35 -18.13 3.44
N GLU A 135 7.29 -17.51 2.87
CA GLU A 135 7.33 -16.09 2.54
C GLU A 135 7.30 -15.21 3.81
N ALA A 136 6.68 -15.66 4.92
CA ALA A 136 6.77 -14.98 6.20
C ALA A 136 8.21 -14.94 6.74
N ASP A 137 8.95 -16.05 6.62
CA ASP A 137 10.38 -16.13 7.01
C ASP A 137 11.29 -15.31 6.07
N ARG A 138 10.85 -15.10 4.83
CA ARG A 138 11.58 -14.34 3.81
C ARG A 138 11.30 -12.84 3.87
N GLY A 139 10.08 -12.43 4.24
CA GLY A 139 9.62 -11.06 4.26
C GLY A 139 10.04 -10.30 5.52
N ASP A 140 9.56 -9.06 5.61
CA ASP A 140 9.77 -8.17 6.76
C ASP A 140 8.49 -8.07 7.60
N GLY A 141 7.90 -9.23 7.94
CA GLY A 141 6.67 -9.35 8.74
C GLY A 141 5.37 -9.26 7.93
N TRP A 142 5.41 -9.49 6.62
CA TRP A 142 4.27 -9.52 5.74
C TRP A 142 4.31 -10.69 4.77
N VAL A 143 3.11 -11.16 4.37
CA VAL A 143 2.90 -12.14 3.30
C VAL A 143 1.85 -11.60 2.35
N LYS A 144 2.05 -11.75 1.05
CA LYS A 144 1.08 -11.37 0.00
C LYS A 144 0.53 -12.59 -0.71
N ILE A 145 -0.79 -12.68 -0.79
CA ILE A 145 -1.46 -13.66 -1.66
C ILE A 145 -2.35 -12.95 -2.69
N VAL A 146 -2.52 -13.59 -3.84
CA VAL A 146 -3.52 -13.22 -4.83
C VAL A 146 -4.79 -13.98 -4.50
N GLY A 147 -5.85 -13.28 -4.11
CA GLY A 147 -7.11 -13.90 -3.68
C GLY A 147 -7.98 -14.36 -4.85
N ASP A 148 -8.06 -13.57 -5.91
CA ASP A 148 -8.86 -13.88 -7.11
C ASP A 148 -8.16 -13.48 -8.40
N TRP A 149 -8.60 -14.10 -9.49
CA TRP A 149 -8.20 -13.75 -10.84
C TRP A 149 -9.18 -14.34 -11.85
N ILE A 150 -9.14 -13.84 -13.09
CA ILE A 150 -9.94 -14.40 -14.18
C ILE A 150 -9.54 -15.85 -14.48
N ASP A 151 -10.53 -16.74 -14.60
CA ASP A 151 -10.33 -18.07 -15.18
C ASP A 151 -10.55 -18.02 -16.70
N ARG A 152 -9.45 -17.90 -17.43
CA ARG A 152 -9.48 -17.78 -18.89
C ARG A 152 -9.90 -19.07 -19.63
N SER A 153 -9.96 -20.21 -18.95
CA SER A 153 -10.35 -21.49 -19.55
C SER A 153 -11.83 -21.55 -19.94
N ARG A 154 -12.67 -20.69 -19.32
CA ARG A 154 -14.11 -20.64 -19.52
C ARG A 154 -14.54 -19.75 -20.70
N GLY A 155 -13.61 -19.17 -21.45
CA GLY A 155 -13.91 -18.37 -22.64
C GLY A 155 -14.85 -17.20 -22.35
N ALA A 156 -15.99 -17.15 -23.05
CA ALA A 156 -16.98 -16.08 -22.88
C ALA A 156 -17.63 -16.01 -21.48
N ASP A 157 -17.64 -17.11 -20.76
CA ASP A 157 -18.17 -17.23 -19.40
C ASP A 157 -17.14 -16.91 -18.29
N SER A 158 -15.90 -16.57 -18.67
CA SER A 158 -14.86 -16.19 -17.72
C SER A 158 -15.26 -15.01 -16.88
N VAL A 159 -15.05 -15.11 -15.57
CA VAL A 159 -15.21 -14.08 -14.55
C VAL A 159 -14.04 -14.12 -13.58
N LEU A 160 -13.94 -13.15 -12.68
CA LEU A 160 -13.06 -13.25 -11.51
C LEU A 160 -13.61 -14.33 -10.59
N GLU A 161 -12.72 -15.19 -10.09
CA GLU A 161 -13.05 -16.28 -9.18
C GLU A 161 -11.96 -16.44 -8.12
N PRO A 162 -12.31 -16.89 -6.90
CA PRO A 162 -11.31 -17.20 -5.87
C PRO A 162 -10.26 -18.19 -6.38
N LEU A 163 -9.01 -18.00 -5.96
CA LEU A 163 -7.90 -18.90 -6.28
C LEU A 163 -7.76 -20.06 -5.31
N TRP A 164 -8.22 -19.87 -4.09
CA TRP A 164 -7.94 -20.77 -2.97
C TRP A 164 -9.23 -21.19 -2.25
N PRO A 165 -9.35 -22.44 -1.81
CA PRO A 165 -10.38 -22.84 -0.86
C PRO A 165 -10.20 -22.11 0.49
N LEU A 166 -11.29 -21.70 1.12
CA LEU A 166 -11.28 -20.98 2.40
C LEU A 166 -10.41 -21.65 3.47
N GLU A 167 -10.49 -22.98 3.58
CA GLU A 167 -9.73 -23.74 4.58
C GLU A 167 -8.21 -23.64 4.37
N GLN A 168 -7.77 -23.57 3.10
CA GLN A 168 -6.35 -23.36 2.79
C GLN A 168 -5.90 -21.93 3.13
N VAL A 169 -6.76 -20.93 2.90
CA VAL A 169 -6.47 -19.54 3.31
C VAL A 169 -6.37 -19.45 4.83
N ARG A 170 -7.33 -20.02 5.58
CA ARG A 170 -7.29 -20.06 7.05
C ARG A 170 -6.01 -20.69 7.59
N ALA A 171 -5.65 -21.87 7.06
CA ALA A 171 -4.42 -22.55 7.44
C ALA A 171 -3.17 -21.72 7.08
N GLY A 172 -3.17 -21.04 5.94
CA GLY A 172 -2.08 -20.15 5.50
C GLY A 172 -1.95 -18.92 6.38
N VAL A 173 -3.06 -18.24 6.70
CA VAL A 173 -3.08 -17.10 7.63
C VAL A 173 -2.55 -17.52 9.00
N ALA A 174 -3.01 -18.64 9.54
CA ALA A 174 -2.51 -19.16 10.81
C ALA A 174 -1.00 -19.48 10.77
N ALA A 175 -0.50 -20.02 9.65
CA ALA A 175 0.92 -20.31 9.46
C ALA A 175 1.79 -19.06 9.38
N ALA A 176 1.31 -18.00 8.72
CA ALA A 176 1.97 -16.69 8.68
C ALA A 176 1.97 -16.01 10.06
N HIS A 177 0.82 -15.98 10.75
CA HIS A 177 0.68 -15.42 12.08
C HIS A 177 1.57 -16.13 13.12
N ALA A 178 1.72 -17.45 13.02
CA ALA A 178 2.63 -18.24 13.89
C ALA A 178 4.10 -17.84 13.74
N ARG A 179 4.46 -17.12 12.66
CA ARG A 179 5.79 -16.53 12.40
C ARG A 179 5.84 -15.03 12.67
N GLY A 180 4.78 -14.46 13.24
CA GLY A 180 4.67 -13.02 13.51
C GLY A 180 4.47 -12.16 12.26
N ALA A 181 4.14 -12.76 11.11
CA ALA A 181 3.85 -12.05 9.88
C ALA A 181 2.34 -11.80 9.72
N ARG A 182 1.98 -10.64 9.16
CA ARG A 182 0.62 -10.28 8.75
C ARG A 182 0.38 -10.64 7.30
N VAL A 183 -0.88 -10.83 6.93
CA VAL A 183 -1.28 -11.24 5.58
C VAL A 183 -2.05 -10.14 4.89
N THR A 184 -1.60 -9.76 3.70
CA THR A 184 -2.33 -8.86 2.81
C THR A 184 -2.74 -9.59 1.53
N VAL A 185 -3.93 -9.25 0.99
CA VAL A 185 -4.53 -10.00 -0.10
C VAL A 185 -5.08 -9.12 -1.20
N HIS A 186 -4.72 -9.43 -2.45
CA HIS A 186 -5.37 -8.87 -3.64
C HIS A 186 -6.80 -9.41 -3.77
N THR A 187 -7.80 -8.53 -3.81
CA THR A 187 -9.20 -8.92 -4.01
C THR A 187 -9.95 -7.93 -4.89
N PHE A 188 -10.58 -8.45 -5.94
CA PHE A 188 -11.55 -7.70 -6.76
C PHE A 188 -12.97 -8.26 -6.64
N GLU A 189 -13.11 -9.53 -6.30
CA GLU A 189 -14.35 -10.27 -6.40
C GLU A 189 -15.04 -10.41 -5.02
N THR A 190 -16.37 -10.42 -5.03
CA THR A 190 -17.20 -10.41 -3.82
C THR A 190 -17.03 -11.65 -2.95
N GLU A 191 -17.05 -12.85 -3.55
CA GLU A 191 -16.91 -14.11 -2.78
C GLU A 191 -15.50 -14.23 -2.21
N THR A 192 -14.48 -13.78 -2.96
CA THR A 192 -13.11 -13.72 -2.48
C THR A 192 -13.00 -12.80 -1.26
N SER A 193 -13.56 -11.59 -1.33
CA SER A 193 -13.56 -10.66 -0.20
C SER A 193 -14.18 -11.29 1.05
N ARG A 194 -15.30 -12.01 0.89
CA ARG A 194 -15.93 -12.76 2.00
C ARG A 194 -15.00 -13.80 2.59
N GLN A 195 -14.40 -14.64 1.74
CA GLN A 195 -13.48 -15.70 2.20
C GLN A 195 -12.26 -15.12 2.93
N MET A 196 -11.71 -14.03 2.46
CA MET A 196 -10.53 -13.40 3.07
C MET A 196 -10.86 -12.80 4.44
N LEU A 197 -11.99 -12.12 4.57
CA LEU A 197 -12.48 -11.64 5.87
C LEU A 197 -12.73 -12.80 6.85
N ASP A 198 -13.38 -13.87 6.38
CA ASP A 198 -13.66 -15.06 7.18
C ASP A 198 -12.38 -15.83 7.56
N ALA A 199 -11.32 -15.70 6.79
CA ALA A 199 -10.02 -16.29 7.07
C ALA A 199 -9.16 -15.48 8.04
N GLY A 200 -9.53 -14.20 8.32
CA GLY A 200 -8.83 -13.34 9.25
C GLY A 200 -7.53 -12.74 8.68
N VAL A 201 -7.55 -12.34 7.40
CA VAL A 201 -6.44 -11.57 6.81
C VAL A 201 -6.31 -10.20 7.48
N ASP A 202 -5.11 -9.61 7.44
CA ASP A 202 -4.82 -8.37 8.15
C ASP A 202 -5.00 -7.12 7.29
N CYS A 203 -5.11 -7.26 5.96
CA CYS A 203 -5.29 -6.13 5.04
C CYS A 203 -5.93 -6.60 3.73
N ILE A 204 -6.89 -5.82 3.24
CA ILE A 204 -7.54 -6.01 1.93
C ILE A 204 -6.96 -5.01 0.94
N GLU A 205 -6.40 -5.50 -0.15
CA GLU A 205 -5.99 -4.66 -1.27
C GLU A 205 -7.15 -4.53 -2.26
N HIS A 206 -7.36 -3.31 -2.77
CA HIS A 206 -8.42 -2.93 -3.70
C HIS A 206 -9.83 -3.00 -3.09
N GLY A 207 -10.33 -4.17 -2.70
CA GLY A 207 -11.63 -4.37 -2.05
C GLY A 207 -12.83 -3.96 -2.91
N THR A 208 -12.68 -3.94 -4.25
CA THR A 208 -13.68 -3.37 -5.19
C THR A 208 -15.00 -4.13 -5.25
N GLY A 209 -14.99 -5.41 -4.86
CA GLY A 209 -16.16 -6.27 -4.85
C GLY A 209 -16.86 -6.38 -3.51
N MET A 210 -16.41 -5.70 -2.47
CA MET A 210 -17.02 -5.78 -1.15
C MET A 210 -18.45 -5.27 -1.14
N THR A 211 -19.34 -6.07 -0.52
CA THR A 211 -20.73 -5.70 -0.26
C THR A 211 -20.84 -4.85 1.01
N PRO A 212 -21.98 -4.14 1.25
CA PRO A 212 -22.19 -3.41 2.49
C PRO A 212 -21.93 -4.23 3.76
N THR A 213 -22.42 -5.48 3.81
CA THR A 213 -22.18 -6.39 4.95
C THR A 213 -20.70 -6.72 5.14
N GLN A 214 -19.95 -6.91 4.07
CA GLN A 214 -18.50 -7.15 4.15
C GLN A 214 -17.74 -5.90 4.58
N ILE A 215 -18.19 -4.71 4.17
CA ILE A 215 -17.66 -3.42 4.62
C ILE A 215 -17.88 -3.26 6.12
N GLU A 216 -19.08 -3.55 6.61
CA GLU A 216 -19.41 -3.55 8.05
C GLU A 216 -18.55 -4.58 8.83
N GLN A 217 -18.34 -5.77 8.27
CA GLN A 217 -17.47 -6.79 8.86
C GLN A 217 -16.02 -6.30 8.95
N ALA A 218 -15.48 -5.71 7.89
CA ALA A 218 -14.13 -5.16 7.88
C ALA A 218 -13.97 -4.02 8.89
N ALA A 219 -14.96 -3.12 8.98
CA ALA A 219 -14.98 -2.03 9.95
C ALA A 219 -15.00 -2.56 11.40
N ALA A 220 -15.89 -3.52 11.70
CA ALA A 220 -16.00 -4.12 13.02
C ALA A 220 -14.74 -4.89 13.45
N ALA A 221 -14.03 -5.51 12.50
CA ALA A 221 -12.78 -6.22 12.72
C ALA A 221 -11.54 -5.30 12.69
N GLY A 222 -11.69 -4.02 12.30
CA GLY A 222 -10.57 -3.09 12.14
C GLY A 222 -9.62 -3.47 11.02
N ILE A 223 -10.07 -4.25 10.03
CA ILE A 223 -9.27 -4.68 8.89
C ILE A 223 -9.18 -3.53 7.88
N PRO A 224 -8.00 -2.96 7.61
CA PRO A 224 -7.86 -1.86 6.68
C PRO A 224 -8.04 -2.30 5.22
N VAL A 225 -8.48 -1.33 4.40
CA VAL A 225 -8.55 -1.46 2.95
C VAL A 225 -7.63 -0.44 2.30
N VAL A 226 -6.92 -0.88 1.26
CA VAL A 226 -6.06 -0.04 0.39
C VAL A 226 -6.72 0.08 -0.97
N PRO A 227 -7.46 1.15 -1.30
CA PRO A 227 -8.33 1.21 -2.47
C PRO A 227 -7.63 1.20 -3.82
N THR A 228 -6.39 1.72 -3.90
CA THR A 228 -5.58 1.79 -5.14
C THR A 228 -6.38 2.31 -6.34
N LEU A 229 -6.95 3.50 -6.21
CA LEU A 229 -7.85 4.07 -7.20
C LEU A 229 -7.17 4.29 -8.56
N LEU A 230 -5.84 4.51 -8.59
CA LEU A 230 -5.06 4.60 -9.83
C LEU A 230 -5.13 3.28 -10.61
N GLN A 231 -5.05 2.14 -9.92
CA GLN A 231 -5.20 0.82 -10.54
C GLN A 231 -6.64 0.60 -11.03
N ILE A 232 -7.62 0.93 -10.19
CA ILE A 232 -9.03 0.72 -10.55
C ILE A 232 -9.46 1.63 -11.72
N ALA A 233 -8.84 2.79 -11.87
CA ALA A 233 -9.07 3.67 -13.03
C ALA A 233 -8.73 2.99 -14.38
N ARG A 234 -7.83 2.02 -14.38
CA ARG A 234 -7.44 1.26 -15.59
C ARG A 234 -8.41 0.15 -15.99
N PHE A 235 -9.38 -0.17 -15.15
CA PHE A 235 -10.31 -1.30 -15.35
C PHE A 235 -11.13 -1.19 -16.63
N ASP A 236 -11.45 0.03 -17.05
CA ASP A 236 -12.20 0.24 -18.31
C ASP A 236 -11.35 -0.15 -19.52
N ALA A 237 -10.09 0.26 -19.57
CA ALA A 237 -9.14 -0.12 -20.61
C ALA A 237 -8.83 -1.63 -20.60
N ILE A 238 -8.70 -2.24 -19.41
CA ILE A 238 -8.54 -3.70 -19.26
C ILE A 238 -9.78 -4.43 -19.78
N ALA A 239 -10.98 -3.92 -19.49
CA ALA A 239 -12.22 -4.47 -20.00
C ALA A 239 -12.31 -4.43 -21.51
N ASP A 240 -11.88 -3.33 -22.15
CA ASP A 240 -11.85 -3.19 -23.61
C ASP A 240 -10.96 -4.24 -24.26
N GLN A 241 -9.78 -4.49 -23.70
CA GLN A 241 -8.87 -5.54 -24.19
C GLN A 241 -9.50 -6.95 -24.11
N GLY A 242 -10.26 -7.19 -23.04
CA GLY A 242 -10.92 -8.48 -22.78
C GLY A 242 -12.28 -8.67 -23.49
N GLN A 243 -12.93 -7.59 -23.93
CA GLN A 243 -14.34 -7.56 -24.33
C GLN A 243 -14.75 -8.66 -25.32
N ARG A 244 -13.96 -8.90 -26.36
CA ARG A 244 -14.29 -9.89 -27.40
C ARG A 244 -14.20 -11.32 -26.90
N LYS A 245 -13.22 -11.64 -26.05
CA LYS A 245 -12.93 -13.01 -25.62
C LYS A 245 -13.57 -13.35 -24.28
N TYR A 246 -13.72 -12.36 -23.41
CA TYR A 246 -14.17 -12.52 -22.04
C TYR A 246 -15.25 -11.46 -21.66
N PRO A 247 -16.41 -11.45 -22.35
CA PRO A 247 -17.40 -10.37 -22.20
C PRO A 247 -17.98 -10.25 -20.79
N ARG A 248 -18.14 -11.36 -20.04
CA ARG A 248 -18.63 -11.34 -18.66
C ARG A 248 -17.61 -10.72 -17.71
N TYR A 249 -16.34 -11.08 -17.85
CA TYR A 249 -15.23 -10.44 -17.12
C TYR A 249 -15.14 -8.94 -17.43
N ALA A 250 -15.22 -8.55 -18.71
CA ALA A 250 -15.20 -7.15 -19.10
C ALA A 250 -16.36 -6.36 -18.47
N ALA A 251 -17.56 -6.93 -18.44
CA ALA A 251 -18.72 -6.32 -17.78
C ALA A 251 -18.52 -6.18 -16.26
N GLN A 252 -17.86 -7.16 -15.61
CA GLN A 252 -17.52 -7.12 -14.19
C GLN A 252 -16.51 -5.99 -13.91
N MET A 253 -15.43 -5.88 -14.69
CA MET A 253 -14.43 -4.83 -14.57
C MET A 253 -15.04 -3.43 -14.72
N ARG A 254 -15.87 -3.21 -15.74
CA ARG A 254 -16.56 -1.92 -15.94
C ARG A 254 -17.51 -1.57 -14.79
N ARG A 255 -18.19 -2.55 -14.20
CA ARG A 255 -19.05 -2.32 -13.05
C ARG A 255 -18.24 -1.84 -11.85
N MET A 256 -17.10 -2.45 -11.55
CA MET A 256 -16.18 -2.03 -10.48
C MET A 256 -15.61 -0.64 -10.77
N HIS A 257 -15.15 -0.38 -11.99
CA HIS A 257 -14.67 0.93 -12.41
C HIS A 257 -15.71 2.05 -12.16
N ARG A 258 -16.96 1.84 -12.56
CA ARG A 258 -18.02 2.85 -12.35
C ARG A 258 -18.31 3.10 -10.86
N ARG A 259 -18.17 2.08 -10.01
CA ARG A 259 -18.47 2.18 -8.58
C ARG A 259 -17.28 2.63 -7.73
N ARG A 260 -16.08 2.77 -8.27
CA ARG A 260 -14.84 2.93 -7.50
C ARG A 260 -14.88 4.03 -6.43
N TYR A 261 -15.42 5.20 -6.77
CA TYR A 261 -15.54 6.30 -5.80
C TYR A 261 -16.64 6.05 -4.76
N GLN A 262 -17.76 5.48 -5.18
CA GLN A 262 -18.81 5.11 -4.25
C GLN A 262 -18.32 4.04 -3.26
N GLN A 263 -17.56 3.05 -3.74
CA GLN A 263 -16.97 2.01 -2.89
C GLN A 263 -16.07 2.60 -1.80
N VAL A 264 -15.21 3.55 -2.16
CA VAL A 264 -14.33 4.22 -1.19
C VAL A 264 -15.12 5.06 -0.19
N ARG A 265 -16.16 5.72 -0.64
CA ARG A 265 -17.07 6.47 0.23
C ARG A 265 -17.79 5.56 1.21
N ASP A 266 -18.34 4.44 0.72
CA ASP A 266 -19.01 3.44 1.56
C ASP A 266 -18.06 2.88 2.64
N LEU A 267 -16.80 2.59 2.27
CA LEU A 267 -15.76 2.15 3.20
C LEU A 267 -15.47 3.22 4.27
N HIS A 268 -15.28 4.47 3.85
CA HIS A 268 -14.99 5.58 4.77
C HIS A 268 -16.16 5.85 5.74
N GLU A 269 -17.38 5.93 5.22
CA GLU A 269 -18.61 6.19 6.01
C GLU A 269 -18.89 5.06 7.03
N ALA A 270 -18.55 3.82 6.68
CA ALA A 270 -18.65 2.68 7.60
C ALA A 270 -17.53 2.63 8.66
N GLY A 271 -16.53 3.51 8.56
CA GLY A 271 -15.41 3.56 9.51
C GLY A 271 -14.32 2.50 9.26
N VAL A 272 -14.25 1.93 8.06
CA VAL A 272 -13.13 1.06 7.67
C VAL A 272 -11.83 1.87 7.66
N PRO A 273 -10.76 1.42 8.32
CA PRO A 273 -9.47 2.09 8.23
C PRO A 273 -8.98 2.10 6.78
N LEU A 274 -8.88 3.29 6.17
CA LEU A 274 -8.29 3.44 4.84
C LEU A 274 -6.78 3.70 4.96
N LEU A 275 -6.00 3.02 4.12
CA LEU A 275 -4.58 3.27 3.95
C LEU A 275 -4.29 3.64 2.49
N LEU A 276 -3.21 4.38 2.27
CA LEU A 276 -2.84 4.85 0.94
C LEU A 276 -1.83 3.89 0.30
N GLY A 277 -2.12 3.45 -0.93
CA GLY A 277 -1.25 2.63 -1.75
C GLY A 277 -1.53 2.83 -3.24
N THR A 278 -0.49 2.89 -4.05
CA THR A 278 -0.57 3.25 -5.48
C THR A 278 -0.75 2.05 -6.40
N ASP A 279 -0.35 0.86 -5.96
CA ASP A 279 -0.13 -0.32 -6.80
C ASP A 279 0.92 -0.06 -7.91
N ALA A 280 1.91 0.82 -7.60
CA ALA A 280 3.01 1.13 -8.48
C ALA A 280 3.92 -0.09 -8.69
N GLY A 281 4.49 -0.18 -9.86
CA GLY A 281 5.13 -1.35 -10.43
C GLY A 281 4.29 -1.93 -11.57
N GLY A 282 4.81 -2.88 -12.29
CA GLY A 282 4.10 -3.38 -13.46
C GLY A 282 3.83 -2.26 -14.48
N THR A 283 2.58 -1.84 -14.57
CA THR A 283 2.13 -0.82 -15.55
C THR A 283 1.81 0.54 -14.93
N ILE A 284 1.91 0.69 -13.61
CA ILE A 284 1.73 1.97 -12.91
C ILE A 284 3.12 2.49 -12.52
N GLU A 285 3.39 3.74 -12.83
CA GLU A 285 4.66 4.37 -12.52
C GLU A 285 4.79 4.63 -11.01
N HIS A 286 6.02 4.62 -10.50
CA HIS A 286 6.35 5.02 -9.14
C HIS A 286 6.32 6.55 -8.97
N GLY A 287 6.20 7.02 -7.73
CA GLY A 287 6.14 8.45 -7.40
C GLY A 287 4.74 9.06 -7.48
N LEU A 288 3.69 8.27 -7.59
CA LEU A 288 2.32 8.75 -7.80
C LEU A 288 1.48 8.84 -6.50
N ILE A 289 2.09 8.80 -5.33
CA ILE A 289 1.37 8.82 -4.03
C ILE A 289 0.43 10.02 -3.89
N ALA A 290 0.82 11.21 -4.36
CA ALA A 290 -0.01 12.40 -4.32
C ALA A 290 -1.23 12.31 -5.26
N HIS A 291 -1.10 11.58 -6.37
CA HIS A 291 -2.22 11.34 -7.28
C HIS A 291 -3.25 10.39 -6.67
N GLU A 292 -2.79 9.32 -6.02
CA GLU A 292 -3.68 8.41 -5.27
C GLU A 292 -4.40 9.16 -4.15
N ALA A 293 -3.69 10.03 -3.41
CA ALA A 293 -4.28 10.88 -2.39
C ALA A 293 -5.39 11.79 -2.96
N ALA A 294 -5.16 12.40 -4.12
CA ALA A 294 -6.15 13.24 -4.78
C ALA A 294 -7.40 12.44 -5.22
N GLU A 295 -7.22 11.20 -5.68
CA GLU A 295 -8.34 10.32 -6.04
C GLU A 295 -9.19 9.91 -4.81
N LEU A 296 -8.59 9.70 -3.63
CA LEU A 296 -9.35 9.46 -2.39
C LEU A 296 -10.18 10.69 -1.98
N VAL A 297 -9.61 11.89 -2.08
CA VAL A 297 -10.37 13.13 -1.82
C VAL A 297 -11.49 13.29 -2.85
N ARG A 298 -11.24 12.98 -4.11
CA ARG A 298 -12.27 12.96 -5.15
C ARG A 298 -13.40 11.96 -4.85
N ALA A 299 -13.09 10.84 -4.20
CA ALA A 299 -14.08 9.88 -3.74
C ALA A 299 -14.94 10.40 -2.57
N GLY A 300 -14.53 11.50 -1.93
CA GLY A 300 -15.25 12.14 -0.81
C GLY A 300 -14.62 11.95 0.55
N VAL A 301 -13.41 11.35 0.64
CA VAL A 301 -12.67 11.26 1.89
C VAL A 301 -12.08 12.64 2.25
N PRO A 302 -12.25 13.17 3.47
CA PRO A 302 -11.69 14.47 3.86
C PRO A 302 -10.15 14.49 3.70
N ALA A 303 -9.61 15.61 3.20
CA ALA A 303 -8.17 15.72 2.93
C ALA A 303 -7.30 15.42 4.16
N GLY A 304 -7.71 15.88 5.37
CA GLY A 304 -7.00 15.56 6.61
C GLY A 304 -6.93 14.06 6.91
N GLU A 305 -8.00 13.30 6.61
CA GLU A 305 -8.04 11.85 6.77
C GLU A 305 -7.14 11.14 5.75
N VAL A 306 -7.10 11.65 4.51
CA VAL A 306 -6.20 11.13 3.46
C VAL A 306 -4.74 11.38 3.83
N VAL A 307 -4.40 12.56 4.32
CA VAL A 307 -3.04 12.87 4.80
C VAL A 307 -2.65 11.95 5.97
N ALA A 308 -3.57 11.69 6.90
CA ALA A 308 -3.33 10.73 7.98
C ALA A 308 -3.08 9.32 7.45
N ALA A 309 -3.90 8.86 6.50
CA ALA A 309 -3.77 7.55 5.85
C ALA A 309 -2.46 7.41 5.05
N ALA A 310 -1.98 8.52 4.46
CA ALA A 310 -0.74 8.58 3.70
C ALA A 310 0.52 8.74 4.56
N SER A 311 0.40 8.99 5.87
CA SER A 311 1.54 9.36 6.71
C SER A 311 1.49 8.67 8.06
N TRP A 312 1.09 9.36 9.14
CA TRP A 312 1.26 8.84 10.50
C TRP A 312 0.41 7.60 10.81
N ARG A 313 -0.84 7.50 10.33
CA ARG A 313 -1.71 6.33 10.54
C ARG A 313 -1.14 5.08 9.86
N ALA A 314 -0.62 5.23 8.63
CA ALA A 314 0.03 4.12 7.94
C ALA A 314 1.33 3.68 8.64
N ARG A 315 2.12 4.63 9.17
CA ARG A 315 3.32 4.32 9.95
C ARG A 315 2.98 3.55 11.22
N GLU A 316 1.98 4.02 11.98
CA GLU A 316 1.47 3.35 13.16
C GLU A 316 1.01 1.92 12.84
N TYR A 317 0.20 1.76 11.79
CA TYR A 317 -0.24 0.46 11.31
C TYR A 317 0.92 -0.47 10.94
N LEU A 318 1.99 0.07 10.36
CA LEU A 318 3.20 -0.69 10.01
C LEU A 318 4.19 -0.85 11.16
N GLY A 319 3.92 -0.30 12.35
CA GLY A 319 4.82 -0.36 13.51
C GLY A 319 6.09 0.48 13.33
N VAL A 320 6.02 1.56 12.56
CA VAL A 320 7.15 2.45 12.30
C VAL A 320 6.87 3.84 12.89
N SER A 321 7.80 4.37 13.68
CA SER A 321 7.64 5.68 14.30
C SER A 321 7.42 6.79 13.27
N GLY A 322 6.57 7.73 13.64
CA GLY A 322 6.37 9.00 12.95
C GLY A 322 7.35 10.08 13.46
N ILE A 323 6.83 11.30 13.69
CA ILE A 323 7.58 12.39 14.31
C ILE A 323 7.53 12.22 15.83
N ALA A 324 8.66 11.79 16.42
CA ALA A 324 8.83 11.60 17.85
C ALA A 324 10.27 11.94 18.25
N GLU A 325 10.50 12.26 19.51
CA GLU A 325 11.84 12.50 20.06
C GLU A 325 12.73 11.27 19.82
N GLY A 326 13.90 11.48 19.22
CA GLY A 326 14.87 10.42 18.90
C GLY A 326 14.50 9.55 17.69
N ALA A 327 13.35 9.74 17.07
CA ALA A 327 12.98 9.01 15.85
C ALA A 327 13.94 9.31 14.68
N VAL A 328 14.04 8.38 13.74
CA VAL A 328 14.78 8.63 12.48
C VAL A 328 14.15 9.83 11.76
N ALA A 329 14.97 10.75 11.29
CA ALA A 329 14.50 11.96 10.62
C ALA A 329 14.09 11.67 9.16
N ASP A 330 12.96 10.98 9.03
CA ASP A 330 12.24 10.72 7.78
C ASP A 330 11.04 11.67 7.71
N VAL A 331 11.24 12.86 7.17
CA VAL A 331 10.22 13.93 7.14
C VAL A 331 10.14 14.61 5.79
N VAL A 332 8.95 15.14 5.51
CA VAL A 332 8.67 15.96 4.32
C VAL A 332 8.13 17.30 4.76
N VAL A 333 8.62 18.38 4.15
CA VAL A 333 8.20 19.76 4.42
C VAL A 333 7.43 20.29 3.21
N TYR A 334 6.25 20.83 3.47
CA TYR A 334 5.37 21.44 2.46
C TYR A 334 5.20 22.94 2.74
N ALA A 335 5.13 23.77 1.70
CA ALA A 335 4.86 25.18 1.84
C ALA A 335 3.40 25.45 2.28
N ASP A 336 2.47 24.68 1.73
CA ASP A 336 1.05 24.76 2.02
C ASP A 336 0.57 23.56 2.84
N ASP A 337 -0.51 23.72 3.61
CA ASP A 337 -1.08 22.64 4.44
C ASP A 337 -1.81 21.59 3.59
N PRO A 338 -1.27 20.35 3.45
CA PRO A 338 -1.91 19.32 2.64
C PRO A 338 -3.28 18.85 3.15
N ARG A 339 -3.62 19.16 4.41
CA ARG A 339 -4.91 18.83 5.00
C ARG A 339 -6.01 19.77 4.54
N THR A 340 -5.65 20.97 4.07
CA THR A 340 -6.57 21.95 3.48
C THR A 340 -6.60 21.87 1.97
N ASP A 341 -5.48 21.55 1.33
CA ASP A 341 -5.37 21.30 -0.10
C ASP A 341 -4.48 20.09 -0.36
N ILE A 342 -5.11 18.96 -0.68
CA ILE A 342 -4.40 17.70 -0.91
C ILE A 342 -3.36 17.79 -2.04
N ARG A 343 -3.51 18.73 -2.98
CA ARG A 343 -2.57 18.93 -4.10
C ARG A 343 -1.17 19.34 -3.62
N ALA A 344 -1.05 19.91 -2.43
CA ALA A 344 0.24 20.22 -1.81
C ALA A 344 1.13 18.99 -1.66
N LEU A 345 0.58 17.77 -1.50
CA LEU A 345 1.37 16.53 -1.44
C LEU A 345 2.22 16.31 -2.70
N GLY A 346 1.81 16.82 -3.85
CA GLY A 346 2.57 16.74 -5.10
C GLY A 346 3.77 17.69 -5.18
N HIS A 347 3.92 18.60 -4.22
CA HIS A 347 4.90 19.68 -4.24
C HIS A 347 5.73 19.76 -2.95
N PRO A 348 6.44 18.68 -2.57
CA PRO A 348 7.30 18.73 -1.39
C PRO A 348 8.41 19.77 -1.57
N GLY A 349 8.52 20.70 -0.61
CA GLY A 349 9.56 21.73 -0.59
C GLY A 349 10.91 21.22 -0.14
N ALA A 350 10.91 20.23 0.77
CA ALA A 350 12.09 19.49 1.19
C ALA A 350 11.73 18.07 1.62
N VAL A 351 12.62 17.12 1.34
CA VAL A 351 12.49 15.72 1.73
C VAL A 351 13.77 15.30 2.45
N PHE A 352 13.61 14.74 3.65
CA PHE A 352 14.73 14.23 4.45
C PHE A 352 14.57 12.74 4.69
N ARG A 353 15.58 11.97 4.28
CA ARG A 353 15.68 10.53 4.52
C ARG A 353 16.82 10.25 5.47
N ALA A 354 16.52 9.71 6.68
CA ALA A 354 17.47 9.48 7.74
C ALA A 354 18.32 10.75 8.07
N GLY A 355 17.67 11.92 8.01
CA GLY A 355 18.29 13.21 8.26
C GLY A 355 19.13 13.78 7.11
N VAL A 356 19.27 13.07 6.01
CA VAL A 356 19.91 13.56 4.79
C VAL A 356 18.87 14.22 3.90
N ARG A 357 19.08 15.46 3.50
CA ARG A 357 18.22 16.14 2.54
C ARG A 357 18.43 15.53 1.16
N VAL A 358 17.36 14.99 0.58
CA VAL A 358 17.36 14.33 -0.75
C VAL A 358 16.62 15.14 -1.82
N ARG A 359 15.87 16.16 -1.37
CA ARG A 359 15.21 17.15 -2.23
C ARG A 359 15.17 18.52 -1.56
#